data_6618f877d84757a55c123c5622184b74
#
_entry.id   6618f877d84757a55c123c5622184b74
#
_cell.length_a   1.000
_cell.length_b   1.000
_cell.length_c   1.000
_cell.angle_alpha   90.00
_cell.angle_beta   90.00
_cell.angle_gamma   90.00
#
_symmetry.space_group_name_H-M   'P 1'
#
loop_
_entity.id
_entity.type
_entity.pdbx_description
1 polymer ?
#
loop_
_entity_poly.entity_id
_entity_poly.type
_entity_poly.pdbx_seq_one_letter_code
_entity_poly.pdbx_strand_id
1 'polypeptide(L)'
;MLLLLFSALVDTVLIDPSFETVSVHEWGVVQLDDTNLKATGAEWCFLDENGEFQSGELMIVDAPVVWFHGPDFTGSFTVNILDGEVTVHYPRPMDIIITSASIPNTGQTGEIVRWTDLSFRNAADELDGVIAPIDSEIENFGWALPFWRDVPSLIIEREIDGWSDNFLYYECTVAKLPPSLGSRDGEGCIAGYCGPALFFTFENGRLRAQNADVSDRLDVSGIYLTDDQIQETLCQWAGNNFKTQEIAALWNTWEPPIRGKCSLYGQRVLLFPLADHVVESISHLNLVTDQGFFVEYHRLFLGLGSIQ
;
A
#
# COMPACT_ATOMS: atom_id res chain seq x y z
N MET A 1 -35.47 -39.06 -24.53
CA MET A 1 -34.95 -37.72 -24.20
C MET A 1 -34.15 -37.87 -22.92
N LEU A 2 -32.84 -38.07 -23.04
CA LEU A 2 -31.94 -38.40 -21.95
C LEU A 2 -31.30 -37.09 -21.45
N LEU A 3 -31.65 -36.66 -20.22
CA LEU A 3 -31.07 -35.47 -19.59
C LEU A 3 -29.72 -35.89 -18.96
N LEU A 4 -28.62 -35.45 -19.56
CA LEU A 4 -27.29 -35.56 -18.97
C LEU A 4 -27.12 -34.40 -18.00
N LEU A 5 -27.17 -34.70 -16.70
CA LEU A 5 -26.73 -33.82 -15.63
C LEU A 5 -25.20 -33.84 -15.58
N PHE A 6 -24.56 -32.77 -16.04
CA PHE A 6 -23.15 -32.49 -15.71
C PHE A 6 -23.10 -31.89 -14.32
N SER A 7 -22.72 -32.69 -13.34
CA SER A 7 -22.26 -32.15 -12.05
C SER A 7 -20.83 -31.65 -12.24
N ALA A 8 -20.65 -30.34 -12.20
CA ALA A 8 -19.34 -29.74 -12.07
C ALA A 8 -18.82 -30.12 -10.67
N LEU A 9 -17.88 -31.05 -10.62
CA LEU A 9 -17.02 -31.24 -9.45
C LEU A 9 -16.17 -29.97 -9.34
N VAL A 10 -16.52 -29.09 -8.43
CA VAL A 10 -15.61 -28.09 -7.90
C VAL A 10 -14.61 -28.86 -7.06
N ASP A 11 -13.43 -29.10 -7.58
CA ASP A 11 -12.29 -29.58 -6.78
C ASP A 11 -12.00 -28.51 -5.72
N THR A 12 -12.62 -28.65 -4.58
CA THR A 12 -12.14 -28.00 -3.37
C THR A 12 -10.78 -28.64 -3.05
N VAL A 13 -9.72 -27.94 -3.37
CA VAL A 13 -8.38 -28.26 -2.89
C VAL A 13 -8.49 -28.22 -1.36
N LEU A 14 -8.57 -29.40 -0.74
CA LEU A 14 -8.43 -29.53 0.70
C LEU A 14 -6.99 -29.12 1.02
N ILE A 15 -6.78 -27.90 1.45
CA ILE A 15 -5.50 -27.47 2.03
C ILE A 15 -5.31 -28.36 3.27
N ASP A 16 -4.24 -29.14 3.23
CA ASP A 16 -3.85 -29.96 4.40
C ASP A 16 -3.59 -28.99 5.57
N PRO A 17 -4.31 -29.09 6.69
CA PRO A 17 -4.16 -28.19 7.83
C PRO A 17 -2.79 -28.27 8.51
N SER A 18 -1.89 -29.13 8.02
CA SER A 18 -0.49 -29.21 8.48
C SER A 18 0.44 -28.22 7.79
N PHE A 19 0.01 -27.50 6.73
CA PHE A 19 0.84 -26.47 6.12
C PHE A 19 0.86 -25.22 6.99
N GLU A 20 2.05 -24.84 7.44
CA GLU A 20 2.26 -23.57 8.13
C GLU A 20 2.06 -22.42 7.15
N THR A 21 1.46 -21.35 7.63
CA THR A 21 1.14 -20.16 6.82
C THR A 21 2.03 -19.00 7.22
N VAL A 22 2.56 -18.30 6.24
CA VAL A 22 3.22 -17.02 6.40
C VAL A 22 2.32 -15.93 5.84
N SER A 23 2.12 -14.85 6.60
CA SER A 23 1.38 -13.68 6.14
C SER A 23 2.34 -12.56 5.79
N VAL A 24 2.13 -11.94 4.63
CA VAL A 24 2.83 -10.74 4.17
C VAL A 24 1.86 -9.59 4.27
N HIS A 25 2.18 -8.59 5.09
CA HIS A 25 1.37 -7.39 5.27
C HIS A 25 2.07 -6.20 4.62
N GLU A 26 1.36 -5.50 3.78
CA GLU A 26 1.87 -4.31 3.10
C GLU A 26 0.85 -3.18 3.17
N TRP A 27 1.29 -2.00 3.54
CA TRP A 27 0.52 -0.80 3.30
C TRP A 27 1.36 0.26 2.56
N GLY A 28 0.69 1.11 1.81
CA GLY A 28 1.30 2.22 1.08
C GLY A 28 0.28 3.32 0.80
N VAL A 29 0.79 4.46 0.33
CA VAL A 29 -0.06 5.59 -0.07
C VAL A 29 0.32 6.02 -1.48
N VAL A 30 -0.69 6.14 -2.33
CA VAL A 30 -0.54 6.71 -3.67
C VAL A 30 -0.85 8.20 -3.57
N GLN A 31 0.17 9.04 -3.77
CA GLN A 31 -0.03 10.47 -3.88
C GLN A 31 -0.58 10.79 -5.27
N LEU A 32 -1.77 11.37 -5.27
CA LEU A 32 -2.43 11.84 -6.47
C LEU A 32 -2.02 13.30 -6.63
N ASP A 33 -1.27 13.62 -7.69
CA ASP A 33 -0.65 14.92 -7.87
C ASP A 33 -1.68 16.06 -7.85
N ASP A 34 -1.34 17.16 -7.18
CA ASP A 34 -2.15 18.38 -7.09
C ASP A 34 -2.44 19.01 -8.46
N THR A 35 -1.58 18.76 -9.46
CA THR A 35 -1.78 19.27 -10.84
C THR A 35 -2.91 18.54 -11.55
N ASN A 36 -3.17 17.29 -11.19
CA ASN A 36 -4.27 16.48 -11.71
C ASN A 36 -5.56 16.63 -10.91
N LEU A 37 -5.46 17.22 -9.70
CA LEU A 37 -6.60 17.54 -8.83
C LEU A 37 -7.15 18.94 -9.11
N LYS A 38 -7.16 19.40 -10.34
CA LYS A 38 -7.80 20.68 -10.67
C LYS A 38 -9.30 20.56 -10.46
N ALA A 39 -9.75 20.98 -9.27
CA ALA A 39 -11.13 21.28 -9.02
C ALA A 39 -11.57 22.48 -9.86
N THR A 40 -11.99 22.25 -11.08
CA THR A 40 -12.79 23.21 -11.82
C THR A 40 -14.24 23.03 -11.38
N GLY A 41 -14.65 23.75 -10.33
CA GLY A 41 -16.06 23.90 -9.95
C GLY A 41 -16.74 22.67 -9.38
N ALA A 42 -16.17 21.96 -8.42
CA ALA A 42 -16.66 20.73 -7.80
C ALA A 42 -16.43 19.43 -8.62
N GLU A 43 -15.84 19.50 -9.78
CA GLU A 43 -15.43 18.32 -10.54
C GLU A 43 -13.96 18.01 -10.25
N TRP A 44 -13.70 16.83 -9.76
CA TRP A 44 -12.37 16.27 -9.59
C TRP A 44 -12.00 15.58 -10.90
N CYS A 45 -11.01 16.09 -11.61
CA CYS A 45 -10.56 15.47 -12.83
C CYS A 45 -9.25 14.73 -12.60
N PHE A 46 -9.31 13.48 -12.21
CA PHE A 46 -8.17 12.55 -12.33
C PHE A 46 -8.04 12.01 -13.76
N LEU A 47 -9.08 12.13 -14.54
CA LEU A 47 -9.17 11.54 -15.87
C LEU A 47 -9.43 12.64 -16.90
N ASP A 48 -8.88 12.48 -18.09
CA ASP A 48 -9.27 13.28 -19.24
C ASP A 48 -10.69 12.96 -19.72
N GLU A 49 -11.16 13.65 -20.74
CA GLU A 49 -12.47 13.43 -21.36
C GLU A 49 -12.69 12.01 -21.94
N ASN A 50 -11.62 11.20 -22.03
CA ASN A 50 -11.64 9.82 -22.49
C ASN A 50 -11.57 8.82 -21.33
N GLY A 51 -11.48 9.30 -20.07
CA GLY A 51 -11.30 8.48 -18.90
C GLY A 51 -9.87 7.97 -18.72
N GLU A 52 -8.88 8.65 -19.32
CA GLU A 52 -7.46 8.35 -19.14
C GLU A 52 -6.79 9.43 -18.31
N PHE A 53 -5.84 9.03 -17.43
CA PHE A 53 -4.95 9.98 -16.79
C PHE A 53 -4.16 10.72 -17.85
N GLN A 54 -4.05 12.04 -17.72
CA GLN A 54 -3.29 12.84 -18.69
C GLN A 54 -1.85 12.36 -18.72
N SER A 55 -1.41 11.91 -19.88
CA SER A 55 -0.08 11.38 -20.11
C SER A 55 1.00 12.41 -19.81
N GLY A 56 1.88 12.12 -18.86
CA GLY A 56 3.09 12.89 -18.63
C GLY A 56 3.51 13.06 -17.18
N GLU A 57 2.67 12.74 -16.22
CA GLU A 57 3.03 12.82 -14.80
C GLU A 57 2.97 11.43 -14.17
N LEU A 58 4.11 11.03 -13.62
CA LEU A 58 4.21 9.79 -12.86
C LEU A 58 3.53 9.98 -11.49
N MET A 59 2.72 9.02 -11.09
CA MET A 59 2.18 8.98 -9.74
C MET A 59 3.19 8.34 -8.81
N ILE A 60 3.35 8.93 -7.64
CA ILE A 60 4.28 8.43 -6.63
C ILE A 60 3.51 7.49 -5.69
N VAL A 61 4.03 6.29 -5.53
CA VAL A 61 3.60 5.35 -4.50
C VAL A 61 4.61 5.44 -3.37
N ASP A 62 4.21 6.12 -2.31
CA ASP A 62 5.08 6.40 -1.18
C ASP A 62 4.89 5.40 -0.05
N ALA A 63 6.00 5.10 0.57
CA ALA A 63 6.09 4.31 1.78
C ALA A 63 5.33 2.96 1.74
N PRO A 64 5.44 2.12 0.70
CA PRO A 64 5.09 0.73 0.86
C PRO A 64 6.04 0.06 1.85
N VAL A 65 5.52 -0.24 3.05
CA VAL A 65 6.24 -0.96 4.10
C VAL A 65 5.68 -2.37 4.18
N VAL A 66 6.58 -3.34 4.22
CA VAL A 66 6.24 -4.76 4.16
C VAL A 66 6.73 -5.47 5.42
N TRP A 67 5.82 -6.11 6.15
CA TRP A 67 6.10 -6.97 7.30
C TRP A 67 5.74 -8.41 7.01
N PHE A 68 6.38 -9.30 7.75
CA PHE A 68 6.19 -10.75 7.62
C PHE A 68 5.81 -11.34 8.98
N HIS A 69 4.82 -12.23 8.98
CA HIS A 69 4.31 -12.88 10.18
C HIS A 69 4.20 -14.38 9.94
N GLY A 70 4.45 -15.18 10.96
CA GLY A 70 4.36 -16.63 10.88
C GLY A 70 5.47 -17.34 11.64
N PRO A 71 5.74 -18.61 11.30
CA PRO A 71 6.89 -19.34 11.83
C PRO A 71 8.20 -18.83 11.24
N ASP A 72 9.34 -19.31 11.75
CA ASP A 72 10.65 -19.05 11.18
C ASP A 72 10.79 -19.73 9.81
N PHE A 73 11.38 -19.03 8.85
CA PHE A 73 11.65 -19.59 7.52
C PHE A 73 12.84 -18.89 6.85
N THR A 74 13.30 -19.47 5.73
CA THR A 74 14.23 -18.84 4.80
C THR A 74 13.59 -18.69 3.42
N GLY A 75 14.09 -17.76 2.60
CA GLY A 75 13.51 -17.58 1.29
C GLY A 75 13.93 -16.30 0.57
N SER A 76 13.12 -15.94 -0.42
CA SER A 76 13.31 -14.71 -1.20
C SER A 76 12.01 -13.95 -1.37
N PHE A 77 12.12 -12.63 -1.37
CA PHE A 77 10.98 -11.74 -1.60
C PHE A 77 11.21 -10.91 -2.86
N THR A 78 10.17 -10.75 -3.65
CA THR A 78 10.21 -10.02 -4.91
C THR A 78 9.02 -9.06 -4.99
N VAL A 79 9.29 -7.83 -5.40
CA VAL A 79 8.26 -6.86 -5.80
C VAL A 79 8.40 -6.62 -7.29
N ASN A 80 7.31 -6.79 -8.01
CA ASN A 80 7.24 -6.54 -9.44
C ASN A 80 6.36 -5.31 -9.67
N ILE A 81 6.96 -4.17 -10.00
CA ILE A 81 6.26 -2.93 -10.31
C ILE A 81 5.76 -3.00 -11.74
N LEU A 82 4.46 -2.72 -11.93
CA LEU A 82 3.82 -2.75 -13.22
C LEU A 82 3.79 -1.33 -13.81
N ASP A 83 4.28 -1.18 -15.04
CA ASP A 83 4.26 0.08 -15.80
C ASP A 83 4.84 1.28 -15.00
N GLY A 84 5.98 1.03 -14.33
CA GLY A 84 6.63 1.99 -13.47
C GLY A 84 8.07 1.62 -13.13
N GLU A 85 8.69 2.43 -12.28
CA GLU A 85 10.06 2.25 -11.81
C GLU A 85 10.15 2.37 -10.29
N VAL A 86 11.09 1.64 -9.69
CA VAL A 86 11.41 1.75 -8.26
C VAL A 86 12.33 2.94 -8.05
N THR A 87 11.94 3.84 -7.16
CA THR A 87 12.69 5.05 -6.83
C THR A 87 13.50 4.92 -5.55
N VAL A 88 13.00 4.14 -4.59
CA VAL A 88 13.65 3.87 -3.30
C VAL A 88 13.47 2.40 -2.93
N HIS A 89 14.42 1.84 -2.22
CA HIS A 89 14.33 0.48 -1.68
C HIS A 89 15.16 0.35 -0.40
N TYR A 90 14.69 -0.47 0.53
CA TYR A 90 15.39 -0.77 1.77
C TYR A 90 15.09 -2.21 2.25
N PRO A 91 16.13 -2.99 2.57
CA PRO A 91 17.54 -2.72 2.33
C PRO A 91 17.84 -2.75 0.83
N ARG A 92 19.06 -2.37 0.46
CA ARG A 92 19.49 -2.48 -0.94
C ARG A 92 19.26 -3.91 -1.45
N PRO A 93 18.49 -4.10 -2.52
CA PRO A 93 18.20 -5.44 -3.05
C PRO A 93 19.47 -6.07 -3.65
N MET A 94 19.47 -7.38 -3.78
CA MET A 94 20.55 -8.09 -4.46
C MET A 94 20.52 -7.84 -5.97
N ASP A 95 19.32 -7.79 -6.54
CA ASP A 95 19.12 -7.55 -7.97
C ASP A 95 17.99 -6.56 -8.21
N ILE A 96 18.23 -5.58 -9.08
CA ILE A 96 17.19 -4.79 -9.74
C ILE A 96 17.20 -5.24 -11.20
N ILE A 97 16.16 -5.91 -11.62
CA ILE A 97 16.02 -6.37 -13.00
C ILE A 97 15.08 -5.41 -13.70
N ILE A 98 15.61 -4.56 -14.55
CA ILE A 98 14.79 -3.73 -15.45
C ILE A 98 14.27 -4.66 -16.55
N THR A 99 13.01 -4.99 -16.48
CA THR A 99 12.36 -5.74 -17.54
C THR A 99 11.87 -4.76 -18.60
N SER A 100 12.73 -4.41 -19.54
CA SER A 100 12.32 -3.78 -20.80
C SER A 100 11.54 -4.76 -21.71
N ALA A 101 11.43 -6.00 -21.30
CA ALA A 101 10.61 -7.01 -21.96
C ALA A 101 9.23 -7.03 -21.29
N SER A 102 8.20 -6.78 -22.09
CA SER A 102 6.80 -6.96 -21.72
C SER A 102 6.64 -8.16 -20.77
N ILE A 103 6.04 -7.91 -19.62
CA ILE A 103 5.58 -8.99 -18.73
C ILE A 103 4.81 -9.97 -19.62
N PRO A 104 5.17 -11.25 -19.65
CA PRO A 104 4.54 -12.21 -20.54
C PRO A 104 3.00 -12.13 -20.42
N ASN A 105 2.33 -11.84 -21.50
CA ASN A 105 0.88 -11.69 -21.68
C ASN A 105 0.24 -10.34 -21.29
N THR A 106 0.94 -9.33 -20.80
CA THR A 106 0.35 -8.04 -20.46
C THR A 106 0.77 -6.88 -21.37
N GLY A 107 1.92 -7.01 -22.05
CA GLY A 107 2.49 -5.90 -22.85
C GLY A 107 3.04 -4.73 -22.02
N GLN A 108 3.01 -4.85 -20.69
CA GLN A 108 3.48 -3.83 -19.75
C GLN A 108 4.98 -3.95 -19.56
N THR A 109 5.64 -2.81 -19.37
CA THR A 109 7.03 -2.74 -18.92
C THR A 109 7.04 -2.50 -17.43
N GLY A 110 8.01 -3.04 -16.71
CA GLY A 110 8.09 -2.84 -15.28
C GLY A 110 9.46 -3.17 -14.71
N GLU A 111 9.65 -2.91 -13.45
CA GLU A 111 10.87 -3.24 -12.71
C GLU A 111 10.60 -4.32 -11.67
N ILE A 112 11.56 -5.21 -11.52
CA ILE A 112 11.53 -6.28 -10.51
C ILE A 112 12.64 -5.99 -9.50
N VAL A 113 12.26 -5.82 -8.24
CA VAL A 113 13.16 -5.73 -7.10
C VAL A 113 13.16 -7.05 -6.38
N ARG A 114 14.35 -7.61 -6.13
CA ARG A 114 14.49 -8.92 -5.49
C ARG A 114 15.46 -8.87 -4.31
N TRP A 115 14.99 -9.39 -3.19
CA TRP A 115 15.80 -9.70 -2.02
C TRP A 115 15.90 -11.22 -1.90
N THR A 116 17.12 -11.76 -1.92
CA THR A 116 17.40 -13.20 -1.80
C THR A 116 18.17 -13.50 -0.53
N ASP A 117 18.27 -14.78 -0.20
CA ASP A 117 19.03 -15.28 0.93
C ASP A 117 18.61 -14.63 2.26
N LEU A 118 17.31 -14.46 2.41
CA LEU A 118 16.70 -13.90 3.61
C LEU A 118 16.37 -15.01 4.62
N SER A 119 16.67 -14.75 5.88
CA SER A 119 16.17 -15.51 7.02
C SER A 119 15.14 -14.68 7.78
N PHE A 120 14.00 -15.27 8.10
CA PHE A 120 12.90 -14.66 8.83
C PHE A 120 12.77 -15.38 10.18
N ARG A 121 12.93 -14.64 11.27
CA ARG A 121 12.96 -15.25 12.62
C ARG A 121 12.02 -14.53 13.57
N ASN A 122 11.35 -15.29 14.40
CA ASN A 122 10.56 -14.77 15.50
C ASN A 122 11.49 -14.43 16.67
N ALA A 123 11.95 -13.20 16.70
CA ALA A 123 12.92 -12.70 17.68
C ALA A 123 12.30 -11.57 18.53
N ALA A 124 11.10 -11.81 19.05
CA ALA A 124 10.35 -10.80 19.83
C ALA A 124 11.13 -10.17 20.99
N ASP A 125 12.23 -10.79 21.45
CA ASP A 125 13.04 -10.32 22.56
C ASP A 125 14.42 -9.75 22.14
N GLU A 126 14.78 -9.77 20.84
CA GLU A 126 16.15 -9.47 20.38
C GLU A 126 16.28 -8.13 19.63
N LEU A 127 15.20 -7.38 19.42
CA LEU A 127 15.24 -6.07 18.73
C LEU A 127 16.09 -5.01 19.44
N ASP A 128 16.44 -5.22 20.70
CA ASP A 128 17.25 -4.27 21.50
C ASP A 128 18.71 -4.14 21.04
N GLY A 129 19.16 -4.92 20.06
CA GLY A 129 20.57 -4.96 19.65
C GLY A 129 20.86 -4.72 18.17
N VAL A 130 19.89 -4.82 17.28
CA VAL A 130 20.10 -4.79 15.83
C VAL A 130 19.44 -3.54 15.22
N ILE A 131 20.10 -2.40 15.38
CA ILE A 131 19.74 -1.21 14.62
C ILE A 131 20.64 -1.24 13.38
N ALA A 132 20.11 -1.70 12.24
CA ALA A 132 20.74 -1.42 10.98
C ALA A 132 20.93 0.10 10.85
N PRO A 133 22.10 0.59 10.42
CA PRO A 133 22.28 2.01 10.16
C PRO A 133 21.18 2.43 9.17
N ILE A 134 20.59 3.60 9.41
CA ILE A 134 19.63 4.23 8.51
C ILE A 134 20.36 4.34 7.17
N ASP A 135 19.89 3.61 6.17
CA ASP A 135 20.36 3.83 4.81
C ASP A 135 19.90 5.22 4.38
N SER A 136 20.78 5.99 3.75
CA SER A 136 20.46 7.32 3.24
C SER A 136 19.23 7.32 2.30
N GLU A 137 18.89 6.15 1.77
CA GLU A 137 17.78 5.97 0.84
C GLU A 137 16.39 6.18 1.49
N ILE A 138 16.24 6.01 2.82
CA ILE A 138 14.98 6.26 3.54
C ILE A 138 15.00 7.51 4.43
N GLU A 139 15.95 8.41 4.21
CA GLU A 139 16.05 9.67 4.99
C GLU A 139 14.74 10.47 5.01
N ASN A 140 13.98 10.44 3.90
CA ASN A 140 12.69 11.14 3.80
C ASN A 140 11.66 10.67 4.82
N PHE A 141 11.75 9.43 5.29
CA PHE A 141 10.88 8.83 6.31
C PHE A 141 11.64 8.42 7.58
N GLY A 142 12.86 8.91 7.78
CA GLY A 142 13.67 8.58 8.95
C GLY A 142 12.96 8.80 10.29
N TRP A 143 12.05 9.77 10.36
CA TRP A 143 11.20 10.04 11.52
C TRP A 143 10.10 8.98 11.74
N ALA A 144 9.73 8.21 10.71
CA ALA A 144 8.72 7.15 10.80
C ALA A 144 9.31 5.79 11.23
N LEU A 145 10.61 5.58 11.08
CA LEU A 145 11.30 4.33 11.41
C LEU A 145 10.99 3.77 12.80
N PRO A 146 10.92 4.57 13.88
CA PRO A 146 10.56 4.04 15.19
C PRO A 146 9.18 3.37 15.20
N PHE A 147 8.22 3.90 14.44
CA PHE A 147 6.87 3.34 14.35
C PHE A 147 6.85 2.04 13.55
N TRP A 148 7.67 1.96 12.49
CA TRP A 148 7.75 0.75 11.66
C TRP A 148 8.43 -0.39 12.42
N ARG A 149 9.47 -0.07 13.21
CA ARG A 149 10.20 -1.05 14.03
C ARG A 149 9.43 -1.51 15.27
N ASP A 150 8.44 -0.73 15.73
CA ASP A 150 7.56 -1.12 16.86
C ASP A 150 6.50 -2.16 16.45
N VAL A 151 6.37 -2.48 15.17
CA VAL A 151 5.44 -3.52 14.69
C VAL A 151 5.99 -4.90 15.04
N PRO A 152 5.23 -5.74 15.79
CA PRO A 152 5.65 -7.09 16.16
C PRO A 152 5.55 -8.03 14.95
N SER A 153 6.61 -8.09 14.17
CA SER A 153 6.77 -8.91 12.96
C SER A 153 8.02 -9.79 13.07
N LEU A 154 8.26 -10.64 12.08
CA LEU A 154 9.51 -11.41 12.00
C LEU A 154 10.69 -10.48 11.74
N ILE A 155 11.82 -10.79 12.36
CA ILE A 155 13.10 -10.17 12.04
C ILE A 155 13.61 -10.79 10.74
N ILE A 156 13.99 -9.94 9.82
CA ILE A 156 14.55 -10.31 8.52
C ILE A 156 16.05 -10.11 8.61
N GLU A 157 16.81 -11.13 8.30
CA GLU A 157 18.26 -11.08 8.26
C GLU A 157 18.78 -11.44 6.90
N ARG A 158 19.87 -10.81 6.50
CA ARG A 158 20.61 -11.14 5.29
C ARG A 158 22.08 -11.37 5.66
N GLU A 159 22.51 -12.63 5.62
CA GLU A 159 23.82 -13.04 6.14
C GLU A 159 24.98 -12.42 5.37
N ILE A 160 24.83 -12.25 4.05
CA ILE A 160 25.92 -11.82 3.16
C ILE A 160 26.52 -10.46 3.50
N ASP A 161 25.73 -9.56 4.08
CA ASP A 161 26.16 -8.20 4.48
C ASP A 161 25.85 -7.88 5.93
N GLY A 162 25.29 -8.83 6.67
CA GLY A 162 24.94 -8.67 8.09
C GLY A 162 23.80 -7.69 8.34
N TRP A 163 22.97 -7.39 7.32
CA TRP A 163 21.82 -6.54 7.47
C TRP A 163 20.70 -7.26 8.24
N SER A 164 20.00 -6.52 9.11
CA SER A 164 18.84 -7.01 9.84
C SER A 164 17.87 -5.87 10.16
N ASP A 165 16.59 -6.08 9.94
CA ASP A 165 15.49 -5.22 10.38
C ASP A 165 14.21 -6.06 10.42
N ASN A 166 13.07 -5.47 10.83
CA ASN A 166 11.80 -6.19 10.88
C ASN A 166 10.83 -5.81 9.75
N PHE A 167 11.29 -5.06 8.76
CA PHE A 167 10.50 -4.66 7.59
C PHE A 167 11.36 -4.58 6.33
N LEU A 168 10.70 -4.64 5.17
CA LEU A 168 11.24 -4.19 3.89
C LEU A 168 10.49 -2.93 3.46
N TYR A 169 11.13 -2.11 2.64
CA TYR A 169 10.57 -0.86 2.17
C TYR A 169 10.94 -0.61 0.71
N TYR A 170 10.01 -0.02 -0.02
CA TYR A 170 10.29 0.48 -1.36
C TYR A 170 9.39 1.70 -1.67
N GLU A 171 9.76 2.49 -2.65
CA GLU A 171 8.92 3.48 -3.30
C GLU A 171 8.97 3.24 -4.80
N CYS A 172 7.92 3.61 -5.48
CA CYS A 172 7.88 3.52 -6.93
C CYS A 172 7.08 4.65 -7.55
N THR A 173 7.31 4.87 -8.83
CA THR A 173 6.43 5.66 -9.66
C THR A 173 5.65 4.75 -10.58
N VAL A 174 4.42 5.11 -10.90
CA VAL A 174 3.59 4.38 -11.86
C VAL A 174 3.02 5.34 -12.90
N ALA A 175 3.03 4.91 -14.14
CA ALA A 175 2.62 5.77 -15.26
C ALA A 175 1.09 5.87 -15.38
N LYS A 176 0.35 4.86 -14.90
CA LYS A 176 -1.10 4.81 -15.08
C LYS A 176 -1.77 4.01 -13.96
N LEU A 177 -2.89 4.53 -13.45
CA LEU A 177 -3.83 3.78 -12.62
C LEU A 177 -5.08 3.43 -13.44
N PRO A 178 -5.84 2.41 -13.00
CA PRO A 178 -7.16 2.13 -13.59
C PRO A 178 -8.10 3.32 -13.47
N PRO A 179 -9.05 3.49 -14.40
CA PRO A 179 -10.01 4.59 -14.36
C PRO A 179 -10.94 4.55 -13.14
N SER A 180 -11.13 3.39 -12.51
CA SER A 180 -11.87 3.25 -11.26
C SER A 180 -10.92 2.94 -10.12
N LEU A 181 -10.84 3.81 -9.13
CA LEU A 181 -9.98 3.66 -7.95
C LEU A 181 -10.69 2.96 -6.79
N GLY A 182 -12.01 2.89 -6.83
CA GLY A 182 -12.85 2.27 -5.79
C GLY A 182 -13.36 0.88 -6.15
N SER A 183 -14.07 0.27 -5.23
CA SER A 183 -14.70 -1.05 -5.40
C SER A 183 -15.99 -1.02 -6.26
N ARG A 184 -16.45 0.16 -6.67
CA ARG A 184 -17.64 0.35 -7.52
C ARG A 184 -17.21 0.85 -8.90
N ASP A 185 -17.99 0.53 -9.91
CA ASP A 185 -17.79 1.08 -11.25
C ASP A 185 -17.79 2.60 -11.20
N GLY A 186 -16.78 3.22 -11.81
CA GLY A 186 -16.49 4.65 -11.69
C GLY A 186 -17.48 5.60 -12.38
N GLU A 187 -18.56 5.09 -12.98
CA GLU A 187 -19.58 5.91 -13.63
C GLU A 187 -20.32 6.78 -12.59
N GLY A 188 -20.22 8.10 -12.73
CA GLY A 188 -20.86 9.07 -11.82
C GLY A 188 -20.09 9.33 -10.53
N CYS A 189 -18.85 8.86 -10.41
CA CYS A 189 -18.01 9.06 -9.23
C CYS A 189 -17.06 10.24 -9.39
N ILE A 190 -16.71 10.89 -8.28
CA ILE A 190 -15.68 11.92 -8.28
C ILE A 190 -14.33 11.25 -8.54
N ALA A 191 -13.67 11.67 -9.61
CA ALA A 191 -12.31 11.24 -9.92
C ALA A 191 -12.10 9.71 -9.99
N GLY A 192 -13.11 8.98 -10.45
CA GLY A 192 -13.03 7.53 -10.52
C GLY A 192 -13.10 6.82 -9.17
N TYR A 193 -13.34 7.56 -8.07
CA TYR A 193 -13.52 6.99 -6.75
C TYR A 193 -14.93 7.23 -6.22
N CYS A 194 -15.60 6.16 -5.82
CA CYS A 194 -16.82 6.18 -5.04
C CYS A 194 -16.64 5.37 -3.77
N GLY A 195 -16.93 5.95 -2.64
CA GLY A 195 -16.88 5.22 -1.37
C GLY A 195 -16.50 6.08 -0.17
N PRO A 196 -16.21 5.42 0.96
CA PRO A 196 -15.86 6.10 2.20
C PRO A 196 -14.49 6.75 2.11
N ALA A 197 -14.34 7.92 2.71
CA ALA A 197 -13.09 8.65 2.80
C ALA A 197 -12.93 9.33 4.17
N LEU A 198 -11.73 9.71 4.51
CA LEU A 198 -11.40 10.66 5.57
C LEU A 198 -11.11 12.01 4.93
N PHE A 199 -11.80 13.04 5.38
CA PHE A 199 -11.64 14.41 4.94
C PHE A 199 -10.92 15.23 6.00
N PHE A 200 -9.83 15.89 5.60
CA PHE A 200 -8.95 16.64 6.51
C PHE A 200 -8.96 18.12 6.19
N THR A 201 -9.01 18.93 7.25
CA THR A 201 -8.86 20.39 7.24
C THR A 201 -7.94 20.83 8.37
N PHE A 202 -7.45 22.08 8.31
CA PHE A 202 -6.70 22.67 9.41
C PHE A 202 -7.45 23.87 9.95
N GLU A 203 -7.95 23.75 11.18
CA GLU A 203 -8.79 24.76 11.79
C GLU A 203 -8.36 25.05 13.24
N ASN A 204 -8.31 26.32 13.60
CA ASN A 204 -7.92 26.74 14.96
C ASN A 204 -6.60 26.13 15.45
N GLY A 205 -5.61 26.02 14.55
CA GLY A 205 -4.29 25.49 14.86
C GLY A 205 -4.21 23.96 15.02
N ARG A 206 -5.24 23.23 14.56
CA ARG A 206 -5.30 21.76 14.68
C ARG A 206 -5.74 21.11 13.37
N LEU A 207 -5.16 19.96 13.08
CA LEU A 207 -5.69 19.05 12.07
C LEU A 207 -7.05 18.55 12.52
N ARG A 208 -8.03 18.55 11.63
CA ARG A 208 -9.39 18.08 11.84
C ARG A 208 -9.67 17.00 10.81
N ALA A 209 -10.14 15.87 11.27
CA ALA A 209 -10.58 14.78 10.42
C ALA A 209 -12.08 14.57 10.57
N GLN A 210 -12.74 14.18 9.49
CA GLN A 210 -14.15 13.85 9.44
C GLN A 210 -14.37 12.67 8.51
N ASN A 211 -15.35 11.84 8.78
CA ASN A 211 -15.80 10.87 7.80
C ASN A 211 -16.46 11.59 6.63
N ALA A 212 -16.19 11.11 5.43
CA ALA A 212 -16.82 11.58 4.22
C ALA A 212 -17.28 10.37 3.37
N ASP A 213 -18.24 10.61 2.50
CA ASP A 213 -18.62 9.70 1.44
C ASP A 213 -18.46 10.43 0.10
N VAL A 214 -17.78 9.77 -0.82
CA VAL A 214 -17.51 10.28 -2.16
C VAL A 214 -18.42 9.57 -3.15
N SER A 215 -19.22 10.37 -3.87
CA SER A 215 -20.08 9.90 -4.96
C SER A 215 -19.95 10.86 -6.14
N ASP A 216 -21.04 11.33 -6.73
CA ASP A 216 -21.08 12.49 -7.63
C ASP A 216 -20.78 13.82 -6.90
N ARG A 217 -20.77 13.78 -5.59
CA ARG A 217 -20.42 14.88 -4.68
C ARG A 217 -19.67 14.34 -3.46
N LEU A 218 -19.04 15.28 -2.73
CA LEU A 218 -18.40 15.00 -1.46
C LEU A 218 -19.39 15.33 -0.31
N ASP A 219 -19.85 14.32 0.39
CA ASP A 219 -20.68 14.46 1.59
C ASP A 219 -19.80 14.28 2.84
N VAL A 220 -19.62 15.35 3.63
CA VAL A 220 -18.81 15.35 4.86
C VAL A 220 -19.71 15.30 6.09
N SER A 221 -19.41 14.43 7.04
CA SER A 221 -20.27 14.16 8.21
C SER A 221 -20.50 15.34 9.15
N GLY A 222 -19.62 16.34 9.15
CA GLY A 222 -19.65 17.47 10.09
C GLY A 222 -19.22 17.11 11.52
N ILE A 223 -18.84 15.86 11.79
CA ILE A 223 -18.39 15.39 13.10
C ILE A 223 -16.87 15.14 13.05
N TYR A 224 -16.13 15.80 13.92
CA TYR A 224 -14.68 15.61 14.02
C TYR A 224 -14.34 14.31 14.72
N LEU A 225 -13.35 13.62 14.17
CA LEU A 225 -12.83 12.37 14.67
C LEU A 225 -11.62 12.61 15.60
N THR A 226 -11.43 11.70 16.54
CA THR A 226 -10.19 11.56 17.32
C THR A 226 -9.21 10.68 16.55
N ASP A 227 -7.93 10.70 16.96
CA ASP A 227 -6.91 9.82 16.35
C ASP A 227 -7.27 8.34 16.47
N ASP A 228 -7.83 7.90 17.60
CA ASP A 228 -8.32 6.54 17.77
C ASP A 228 -9.42 6.17 16.77
N GLN A 229 -10.35 7.09 16.51
CA GLN A 229 -11.42 6.87 15.54
C GLN A 229 -10.91 6.87 14.09
N ILE A 230 -9.86 7.63 13.79
CA ILE A 230 -9.18 7.58 12.50
C ILE A 230 -8.53 6.20 12.32
N GLN A 231 -7.77 5.74 13.31
CA GLN A 231 -7.14 4.42 13.28
C GLN A 231 -8.16 3.28 13.21
N GLU A 232 -9.30 3.40 13.90
CA GLU A 232 -10.41 2.44 13.78
C GLU A 232 -10.96 2.39 12.33
N THR A 233 -11.11 3.54 11.68
CA THR A 233 -11.53 3.63 10.28
C THR A 233 -10.51 2.95 9.34
N LEU A 234 -9.22 3.22 9.53
CA LEU A 234 -8.15 2.58 8.76
C LEU A 234 -8.12 1.06 8.98
N CYS A 235 -8.32 0.60 10.22
CA CYS A 235 -8.42 -0.82 10.55
C CYS A 235 -9.61 -1.50 9.84
N GLN A 236 -10.75 -0.82 9.76
CA GLN A 236 -11.93 -1.32 9.01
C GLN A 236 -11.63 -1.43 7.51
N TRP A 237 -10.94 -0.47 6.93
CA TRP A 237 -10.52 -0.53 5.51
C TRP A 237 -9.52 -1.67 5.25
N ALA A 238 -8.67 -1.96 6.21
CA ALA A 238 -7.74 -3.08 6.17
C ALA A 238 -8.41 -4.47 6.35
N GLY A 239 -9.73 -4.53 6.53
CA GLY A 239 -10.48 -5.77 6.71
C GLY A 239 -10.14 -6.54 7.98
N ASN A 240 -9.57 -5.88 9.00
CA ASN A 240 -9.11 -6.45 10.28
C ASN A 240 -7.98 -7.50 10.14
N ASN A 241 -7.29 -7.53 9.02
CA ASN A 241 -6.16 -8.45 8.79
C ASN A 241 -4.84 -7.89 9.32
N PHE A 242 -4.77 -6.57 9.54
CA PHE A 242 -3.59 -5.90 10.04
C PHE A 242 -3.57 -5.84 11.57
N LYS A 243 -2.37 -5.82 12.14
CA LYS A 243 -2.19 -5.59 13.57
C LYS A 243 -2.43 -4.11 13.90
N THR A 244 -2.85 -3.84 15.14
CA THR A 244 -3.10 -2.46 15.60
C THR A 244 -1.85 -1.58 15.45
N GLN A 245 -0.65 -2.13 15.68
CA GLN A 245 0.61 -1.41 15.54
C GLN A 245 0.92 -1.05 14.10
N GLU A 246 0.56 -1.90 13.11
CA GLU A 246 0.72 -1.60 11.69
C GLU A 246 -0.17 -0.42 11.27
N ILE A 247 -1.41 -0.40 11.75
CA ILE A 247 -2.34 0.72 11.51
C ILE A 247 -1.87 2.00 12.22
N ALA A 248 -1.35 1.88 13.44
CA ALA A 248 -0.76 3.01 14.15
C ALA A 248 0.49 3.54 13.42
N ALA A 249 1.35 2.65 12.90
CA ALA A 249 2.50 3.01 12.08
C ALA A 249 2.08 3.76 10.81
N LEU A 250 1.06 3.27 10.10
CA LEU A 250 0.47 3.95 8.93
C LEU A 250 0.01 5.36 9.29
N TRP A 251 -0.80 5.51 10.35
CA TRP A 251 -1.30 6.83 10.76
C TRP A 251 -0.19 7.77 11.18
N ASN A 252 0.75 7.32 12.02
CA ASN A 252 1.88 8.12 12.48
C ASN A 252 2.82 8.51 11.33
N THR A 253 2.90 7.71 10.27
CA THR A 253 3.65 8.05 9.06
C THR A 253 2.96 9.14 8.25
N TRP A 254 1.64 9.13 8.15
CA TRP A 254 0.93 10.01 7.22
C TRP A 254 0.27 11.23 7.85
N GLU A 255 0.05 11.23 9.15
CA GLU A 255 -0.50 12.40 9.85
C GLU A 255 0.35 13.67 9.61
N PRO A 256 1.71 13.65 9.76
CA PRO A 256 2.52 14.85 9.56
C PRO A 256 2.49 15.39 8.11
N PRO A 257 2.62 14.59 7.04
CA PRO A 257 2.42 15.07 5.67
C PRO A 257 1.03 15.66 5.44
N ILE A 258 -0.04 15.01 5.90
CA ILE A 258 -1.42 15.50 5.79
C ILE A 258 -1.57 16.83 6.52
N ARG A 259 -1.06 16.93 7.75
CA ARG A 259 -1.04 18.16 8.52
C ARG A 259 -0.28 19.26 7.80
N GLY A 260 0.86 18.94 7.20
CA GLY A 260 1.65 19.87 6.39
C GLY A 260 0.86 20.43 5.21
N LYS A 261 0.23 19.57 4.42
CA LYS A 261 -0.63 19.97 3.30
C LYS A 261 -1.77 20.91 3.76
N CYS A 262 -2.44 20.56 4.84
CA CYS A 262 -3.54 21.37 5.36
C CYS A 262 -3.08 22.69 6.01
N SER A 263 -2.01 22.69 6.81
CA SER A 263 -1.59 23.85 7.61
C SER A 263 -0.74 24.85 6.83
N LEU A 264 0.19 24.36 5.99
CA LEU A 264 1.13 25.23 5.28
C LEU A 264 0.57 25.73 3.95
N TYR A 265 -0.18 24.89 3.27
CA TYR A 265 -0.70 25.19 1.94
C TYR A 265 -2.21 25.50 1.93
N GLY A 266 -2.90 25.36 3.08
CA GLY A 266 -4.33 25.61 3.20
C GLY A 266 -5.19 24.63 2.40
N GLN A 267 -4.62 23.49 2.03
CA GLN A 267 -5.31 22.46 1.26
C GLN A 267 -6.32 21.71 2.15
N ARG A 268 -7.37 21.23 1.52
CA ARG A 268 -8.25 20.19 2.08
C ARG A 268 -7.81 18.87 1.50
N VAL A 269 -7.73 17.84 2.31
CA VAL A 269 -7.13 16.56 1.89
C VAL A 269 -8.16 15.44 2.05
N LEU A 270 -8.21 14.55 1.07
CA LEU A 270 -8.90 13.27 1.17
C LEU A 270 -7.90 12.14 1.27
N LEU A 271 -8.21 11.19 2.14
CA LEU A 271 -7.57 9.89 2.23
C LEU A 271 -8.65 8.82 2.06
N PHE A 272 -8.45 7.86 1.19
CA PHE A 272 -9.45 6.84 0.87
C PHE A 272 -8.80 5.51 0.48
N PRO A 273 -9.45 4.36 0.72
CA PRO A 273 -8.90 3.06 0.38
C PRO A 273 -8.96 2.83 -1.14
N LEU A 274 -7.86 2.34 -1.71
CA LEU A 274 -7.82 1.87 -3.09
C LEU A 274 -8.35 0.43 -3.15
N ALA A 275 -9.07 0.11 -4.22
CA ALA A 275 -9.56 -1.23 -4.43
C ALA A 275 -8.43 -2.20 -4.83
N ASP A 276 -8.60 -3.49 -4.55
CA ASP A 276 -7.59 -4.52 -4.82
C ASP A 276 -7.08 -4.51 -6.26
N HIS A 277 -7.96 -4.33 -7.24
CA HIS A 277 -7.56 -4.29 -8.65
C HIS A 277 -6.64 -3.09 -8.98
N VAL A 278 -6.74 -1.99 -8.22
CA VAL A 278 -5.83 -0.85 -8.36
C VAL A 278 -4.48 -1.21 -7.78
N VAL A 279 -4.45 -1.81 -6.59
CA VAL A 279 -3.23 -2.27 -5.92
C VAL A 279 -2.49 -3.28 -6.80
N GLU A 280 -3.22 -4.24 -7.36
CA GLU A 280 -2.68 -5.25 -8.28
C GLU A 280 -2.20 -4.64 -9.62
N SER A 281 -2.71 -3.47 -10.02
CA SER A 281 -2.20 -2.75 -11.19
C SER A 281 -0.90 -1.99 -10.92
N ILE A 282 -0.57 -1.74 -9.66
CA ILE A 282 0.66 -1.06 -9.24
C ILE A 282 1.81 -2.06 -9.14
N SER A 283 1.61 -3.11 -8.34
CA SER A 283 2.68 -4.07 -8.05
C SER A 283 2.15 -5.45 -7.69
N HIS A 284 2.96 -6.46 -7.99
CA HIS A 284 2.74 -7.83 -7.51
C HIS A 284 3.85 -8.22 -6.53
N LEU A 285 3.44 -8.80 -5.41
CA LEU A 285 4.36 -9.36 -4.42
C LEU A 285 4.52 -10.86 -4.65
N ASN A 286 5.73 -11.36 -4.42
CA ASN A 286 5.99 -12.79 -4.45
C ASN A 286 7.01 -13.17 -3.38
N LEU A 287 6.57 -13.93 -2.39
CA LEU A 287 7.41 -14.57 -1.38
C LEU A 287 7.57 -16.04 -1.73
N VAL A 288 8.79 -16.48 -1.85
CA VAL A 288 9.13 -17.90 -2.01
C VAL A 288 9.82 -18.35 -0.73
N THR A 289 9.22 -19.29 -0.02
CA THR A 289 9.77 -19.90 1.19
C THR A 289 10.47 -21.21 0.84
N ASP A 290 11.68 -21.46 1.35
CA ASP A 290 12.42 -22.71 1.11
C ASP A 290 11.71 -23.92 1.73
N GLN A 291 10.89 -23.69 2.76
CA GLN A 291 10.09 -24.71 3.43
C GLN A 291 8.81 -25.05 2.67
N GLY A 292 8.42 -24.27 1.67
CA GLY A 292 7.20 -24.45 0.90
C GLY A 292 5.92 -24.09 1.69
N PHE A 293 6.01 -23.13 2.61
CA PHE A 293 4.86 -22.65 3.37
C PHE A 293 3.82 -21.99 2.46
N PHE A 294 2.58 -22.01 2.88
CA PHE A 294 1.52 -21.24 2.22
C PHE A 294 1.70 -19.76 2.53
N VAL A 295 1.50 -18.88 1.53
CA VAL A 295 1.68 -17.44 1.69
C VAL A 295 0.36 -16.71 1.47
N GLU A 296 -0.04 -15.90 2.46
CA GLU A 296 -1.18 -15.00 2.38
C GLU A 296 -0.69 -13.56 2.29
N TYR A 297 -1.29 -12.78 1.37
CA TYR A 297 -0.97 -11.36 1.20
C TYR A 297 -2.13 -10.50 1.66
N HIS A 298 -1.84 -9.57 2.56
CA HIS A 298 -2.77 -8.56 3.03
C HIS A 298 -2.21 -7.19 2.65
N ARG A 299 -2.93 -6.46 1.82
CA ARG A 299 -2.47 -5.20 1.24
C ARG A 299 -3.48 -4.10 1.51
N LEU A 300 -3.02 -2.95 2.02
CA LEU A 300 -3.82 -1.75 2.23
C LEU A 300 -3.12 -0.58 1.54
N PHE A 301 -3.64 -0.16 0.41
CA PHE A 301 -3.19 1.06 -0.23
C PHE A 301 -4.25 2.15 -0.12
N LEU A 302 -3.79 3.36 0.15
CA LEU A 302 -4.66 4.53 0.28
C LEU A 302 -4.33 5.52 -0.84
N GLY A 303 -5.36 6.14 -1.39
CA GLY A 303 -5.23 7.32 -2.23
C GLY A 303 -5.19 8.57 -1.36
N LEU A 304 -4.22 9.45 -1.58
CA LEU A 304 -4.09 10.74 -0.94
C LEU A 304 -4.24 11.84 -1.97
N GLY A 305 -5.29 12.63 -1.86
CA GLY A 305 -5.57 13.72 -2.80
C GLY A 305 -5.87 15.04 -2.10
N SER A 306 -5.44 16.15 -2.71
CA SER A 306 -5.73 17.50 -2.21
C SER A 306 -6.89 18.13 -2.96
N ILE A 307 -7.75 18.86 -2.24
CA ILE A 307 -8.84 19.66 -2.77
C ILE A 307 -8.50 21.12 -2.56
N GLN A 308 -8.58 21.92 -3.59
CA GLN A 308 -8.46 23.38 -3.51
C GLN A 308 -9.79 24.05 -3.15
#